data_77e3c2343befc75862b5387f15e57a1c
#
_entry.id   77e3c2343befc75862b5387f15e57a1c
#
_cell.length_a   1.000
_cell.length_b   1.000
_cell.length_c   1.000
_cell.angle_alpha   90.00
_cell.angle_beta   90.00
_cell.angle_gamma   90.00
#
_symmetry.space_group_name_H-M   'P 1'
#
loop_
_entity.id
_entity.type
_entity.pdbx_description
1 polymer ?
#
loop_
_entity_poly.entity_id
_entity_poly.type
_entity_poly.pdbx_seq_one_letter_code
_entity_poly.pdbx_strand_id
1 'polypeptide(L)'
;KGMDPIINVYSLQSRLKDRPKFTYEHLLRTGQSLARAVSAVHASNYIIGDLNYTNAFVSQDSQVTLIDTDSFQVLDPDTGEIYRCPVFTPDFTPPELQGDEASTLIDRTHQHDLFSLGVLMFQLLMAGGHPFAGAFQEEGDPAPITDRIKEGHYPYATRRDVPYKPAAVALPLNIMAPVLRD
;
A
#
# COMPACT_ATOMS: atom_id res chain seq x y z
N LYS A 1 -6.47 -22.93 6.64
CA LYS A 1 -7.25 -23.12 5.40
C LYS A 1 -8.05 -21.85 5.14
N GLY A 2 -7.91 -21.22 3.96
CA GLY A 2 -8.78 -20.14 3.49
C GLY A 2 -8.25 -18.71 3.71
N MET A 3 -6.96 -18.49 3.65
CA MET A 3 -6.38 -17.16 3.49
C MET A 3 -5.89 -16.98 2.05
N ASP A 4 -6.15 -15.81 1.47
CA ASP A 4 -5.72 -15.45 0.13
C ASP A 4 -4.87 -14.17 0.19
N PRO A 5 -3.92 -13.97 -0.72
CA PRO A 5 -3.23 -12.69 -0.86
C PRO A 5 -4.24 -11.53 -0.99
N ILE A 6 -3.92 -10.39 -0.39
CA ILE A 6 -4.81 -9.21 -0.39
C ILE A 6 -5.14 -8.73 -1.81
N ILE A 7 -4.27 -8.96 -2.79
CA ILE A 7 -4.52 -8.67 -4.21
C ILE A 7 -5.78 -9.36 -4.75
N ASN A 8 -6.04 -10.60 -4.33
CA ASN A 8 -7.24 -11.33 -4.72
C ASN A 8 -8.51 -10.78 -4.07
N VAL A 9 -8.35 -10.05 -2.97
CA VAL A 9 -9.45 -9.44 -2.22
C VAL A 9 -9.80 -8.07 -2.78
N TYR A 10 -8.84 -7.23 -3.12
CA TYR A 10 -9.13 -5.91 -3.67
C TYR A 10 -9.44 -5.94 -5.17
N SER A 11 -8.93 -6.89 -5.94
CA SER A 11 -9.33 -7.09 -7.34
C SER A 11 -10.82 -7.43 -7.44
N LEU A 12 -11.61 -6.54 -8.02
CA LEU A 12 -13.06 -6.74 -8.17
C LEU A 12 -13.37 -8.03 -8.92
N GLN A 13 -12.61 -8.31 -9.99
CA GLN A 13 -12.81 -9.51 -10.81
C GLN A 13 -12.54 -10.80 -10.02
N SER A 14 -11.39 -10.85 -9.31
CA SER A 14 -11.03 -12.01 -8.48
C SER A 14 -12.04 -12.20 -7.36
N ARG A 15 -12.43 -11.11 -6.68
CA ARG A 15 -13.39 -11.16 -5.58
C ARG A 15 -14.75 -11.66 -6.01
N LEU A 16 -15.29 -11.18 -7.13
CA LEU A 16 -16.59 -11.66 -7.64
C LEU A 16 -16.55 -13.12 -8.03
N LYS A 17 -15.43 -13.64 -8.52
CA LYS A 17 -15.24 -15.03 -8.90
C LYS A 17 -15.05 -15.94 -7.67
N ASP A 18 -14.13 -15.59 -6.80
CA ASP A 18 -13.62 -16.51 -5.78
C ASP A 18 -14.22 -16.24 -4.39
N ARG A 19 -14.75 -15.03 -4.16
CA ARG A 19 -15.34 -14.59 -2.89
C ARG A 19 -16.63 -13.77 -3.10
N PRO A 20 -17.67 -14.30 -3.78
CA PRO A 20 -18.86 -13.50 -4.17
C PRO A 20 -19.63 -12.91 -3.00
N LYS A 21 -19.44 -13.40 -1.77
CA LYS A 21 -20.05 -12.88 -0.55
C LYS A 21 -19.18 -11.82 0.16
N PHE A 22 -17.98 -11.55 -0.34
CA PHE A 22 -17.08 -10.59 0.24
C PHE A 22 -17.42 -9.17 -0.23
N THR A 23 -18.23 -8.48 0.56
CA THR A 23 -18.81 -7.16 0.27
C THR A 23 -17.84 -6.01 0.57
N TYR A 24 -18.25 -4.78 0.28
CA TYR A 24 -17.50 -3.58 0.65
C TYR A 24 -17.28 -3.46 2.17
N GLU A 25 -18.23 -3.90 2.98
CA GLU A 25 -18.06 -3.96 4.44
C GLU A 25 -16.89 -4.87 4.84
N HIS A 26 -16.72 -6.00 4.16
CA HIS A 26 -15.57 -6.87 4.39
C HIS A 26 -14.24 -6.20 3.99
N LEU A 27 -14.24 -5.35 2.93
CA LEU A 27 -13.05 -4.55 2.59
C LEU A 27 -12.70 -3.55 3.69
N LEU A 28 -13.68 -2.86 4.25
CA LEU A 28 -13.47 -1.95 5.38
C LEU A 28 -12.91 -2.68 6.62
N ARG A 29 -13.48 -3.84 6.94
CA ARG A 29 -12.98 -4.70 8.04
C ARG A 29 -11.56 -5.20 7.77
N THR A 30 -11.26 -5.55 6.51
CA THR A 30 -9.91 -5.94 6.08
C THR A 30 -8.93 -4.79 6.29
N GLY A 31 -9.30 -3.57 5.85
CA GLY A 31 -8.48 -2.37 6.09
C GLY A 31 -8.23 -2.12 7.57
N GLN A 32 -9.26 -2.22 8.41
CA GLN A 32 -9.11 -2.08 9.86
C GLN A 32 -8.17 -3.15 10.44
N SER A 33 -8.29 -4.40 9.98
CA SER A 33 -7.43 -5.50 10.42
C SER A 33 -5.98 -5.29 9.98
N LEU A 34 -5.76 -4.82 8.75
CA LEU A 34 -4.44 -4.47 8.22
C LEU A 34 -3.78 -3.37 9.05
N ALA A 35 -4.51 -2.27 9.32
CA ALA A 35 -4.00 -1.17 10.13
C ALA A 35 -3.63 -1.63 11.56
N ARG A 36 -4.43 -2.51 12.15
CA ARG A 36 -4.14 -3.10 13.47
C ARG A 36 -2.89 -3.99 13.44
N ALA A 37 -2.72 -4.79 12.38
CA ALA A 37 -1.53 -5.63 12.22
C ALA A 37 -0.25 -4.80 12.12
N VAL A 38 -0.25 -3.73 11.30
CA VAL A 38 0.86 -2.78 11.20
C VAL A 38 1.12 -2.11 12.55
N SER A 39 0.08 -1.62 13.21
CA SER A 39 0.20 -0.98 14.53
C SER A 39 0.80 -1.92 15.59
N ALA A 40 0.46 -3.21 15.56
CA ALA A 40 1.03 -4.19 16.48
C ALA A 40 2.52 -4.44 16.26
N VAL A 41 2.97 -4.48 14.99
CA VAL A 41 4.39 -4.57 14.63
C VAL A 41 5.14 -3.32 15.14
N HIS A 42 4.61 -2.12 14.89
CA HIS A 42 5.20 -0.86 15.33
C HIS A 42 5.27 -0.75 16.86
N ALA A 43 4.22 -1.22 17.57
CA ALA A 43 4.20 -1.23 19.04
C ALA A 43 5.28 -2.15 19.65
N SER A 44 5.80 -3.09 18.87
CA SER A 44 6.91 -3.98 19.24
C SER A 44 8.28 -3.44 18.79
N ASN A 45 8.35 -2.18 18.33
CA ASN A 45 9.55 -1.51 17.81
C ASN A 45 10.17 -2.20 16.57
N TYR A 46 9.36 -2.94 15.82
CA TYR A 46 9.77 -3.45 14.51
C TYR A 46 9.25 -2.54 13.38
N ILE A 47 9.93 -2.57 12.25
CA ILE A 47 9.52 -1.89 11.03
C ILE A 47 9.41 -2.94 9.93
N ILE A 48 8.29 -2.94 9.22
CA ILE A 48 8.00 -3.94 8.19
C ILE A 48 8.95 -3.76 7.00
N GLY A 49 9.14 -2.50 6.56
CA GLY A 49 10.09 -2.08 5.53
C GLY A 49 9.63 -2.41 4.10
N ASP A 50 9.02 -3.57 3.86
CA ASP A 50 8.46 -3.95 2.54
C ASP A 50 7.00 -4.42 2.67
N LEU A 51 6.14 -3.56 3.19
CA LEU A 51 4.70 -3.81 3.23
C LEU A 51 4.10 -3.69 1.83
N ASN A 52 3.64 -4.80 1.26
CA ASN A 52 3.06 -4.85 -0.08
C ASN A 52 1.98 -5.94 -0.19
N TYR A 53 1.36 -6.07 -1.39
CA TYR A 53 0.25 -7.00 -1.62
C TYR A 53 0.64 -8.49 -1.57
N THR A 54 1.91 -8.84 -1.65
CA THR A 54 2.38 -10.22 -1.55
C THR A 54 2.57 -10.65 -0.10
N ASN A 55 2.77 -9.69 0.81
CA ASN A 55 3.12 -9.92 2.21
C ASN A 55 1.91 -9.77 3.16
N ALA A 56 0.70 -9.51 2.62
CA ALA A 56 -0.54 -9.43 3.37
C ALA A 56 -1.57 -10.45 2.88
N PHE A 57 -2.02 -11.31 3.78
CA PHE A 57 -3.02 -12.36 3.51
C PHE A 57 -4.30 -12.10 4.29
N VAL A 58 -5.45 -12.43 3.68
CA VAL A 58 -6.78 -12.12 4.19
C VAL A 58 -7.61 -13.39 4.35
N SER A 59 -8.16 -13.61 5.54
CA SER A 59 -9.08 -14.71 5.83
C SER A 59 -10.49 -14.45 5.27
N GLN A 60 -11.37 -15.45 5.35
CA GLN A 60 -12.79 -15.30 5.02
C GLN A 60 -13.51 -14.29 5.94
N ASP A 61 -13.01 -14.12 7.16
CA ASP A 61 -13.57 -13.21 8.17
C ASP A 61 -12.85 -11.84 8.18
N SER A 62 -12.18 -11.48 7.07
CA SER A 62 -11.49 -10.20 6.90
C SER A 62 -10.32 -9.96 7.87
N GLN A 63 -9.78 -11.01 8.51
CA GLN A 63 -8.58 -10.89 9.31
C GLN A 63 -7.34 -10.89 8.43
N VAL A 64 -6.39 -9.99 8.72
CA VAL A 64 -5.13 -9.87 8.00
C VAL A 64 -4.02 -10.56 8.78
N THR A 65 -3.18 -11.29 8.07
CA THR A 65 -1.92 -11.84 8.55
C THR A 65 -0.80 -11.29 7.67
N LEU A 66 0.19 -10.68 8.28
CA LEU A 66 1.44 -10.31 7.62
C LEU A 66 2.38 -11.51 7.62
N ILE A 67 3.05 -11.71 6.51
CA ILE A 67 4.04 -12.76 6.30
C ILE A 67 5.37 -12.12 5.90
N ASP A 68 6.42 -12.94 5.68
CA ASP A 68 7.75 -12.47 5.28
C ASP A 68 8.41 -11.59 6.36
N THR A 69 8.26 -12.01 7.62
CA THR A 69 8.75 -11.27 8.78
C THR A 69 10.27 -11.29 8.94
N ASP A 70 10.97 -12.13 8.21
CA ASP A 70 12.44 -12.20 8.14
C ASP A 70 13.07 -11.03 7.35
N SER A 71 12.25 -10.29 6.60
CA SER A 71 12.66 -9.03 5.95
C SER A 71 12.50 -7.79 6.84
N PHE A 72 11.89 -7.89 8.02
CA PHE A 72 11.65 -6.75 8.90
C PHE A 72 12.95 -6.10 9.38
N GLN A 73 12.93 -4.76 9.50
CA GLN A 73 14.02 -4.07 10.18
C GLN A 73 13.86 -4.18 11.69
N VAL A 74 14.92 -4.60 12.35
CA VAL A 74 14.98 -4.86 13.79
C VAL A 74 16.14 -4.10 14.42
N LEU A 75 15.87 -3.45 15.54
CA LEU A 75 16.90 -2.89 16.42
C LEU A 75 17.21 -3.92 17.52
N ASP A 76 18.43 -4.36 17.60
CA ASP A 76 18.91 -5.17 18.74
C ASP A 76 19.03 -4.26 19.97
N PRO A 77 18.27 -4.50 21.03
CA PRO A 77 18.26 -3.64 22.21
C PRO A 77 19.54 -3.77 23.05
N ASP A 78 20.27 -4.88 22.92
CA ASP A 78 21.48 -5.13 23.72
C ASP A 78 22.72 -4.50 23.08
N THR A 79 22.81 -4.52 21.76
CA THR A 79 23.97 -4.03 21.01
C THR A 79 23.76 -2.66 20.36
N GLY A 80 22.49 -2.26 20.14
CA GLY A 80 22.13 -1.07 19.38
C GLY A 80 22.31 -1.25 17.86
N GLU A 81 22.59 -2.47 17.38
CA GLU A 81 22.74 -2.78 15.98
C GLU A 81 21.37 -2.80 15.28
N ILE A 82 21.31 -2.20 14.07
CA ILE A 82 20.11 -2.21 13.23
C ILE A 82 20.27 -3.23 12.12
N TYR A 83 19.45 -4.27 12.16
CA TYR A 83 19.29 -5.23 11.07
C TYR A 83 18.29 -4.66 10.08
N ARG A 84 18.77 -4.11 8.98
CA ARG A 84 17.96 -3.37 7.99
C ARG A 84 17.11 -4.29 7.14
N CYS A 85 15.96 -3.78 6.69
CA CYS A 85 15.17 -4.44 5.64
C CYS A 85 15.96 -4.42 4.31
N PRO A 86 16.31 -5.59 3.75
CA PRO A 86 17.20 -5.66 2.58
C PRO A 86 16.45 -5.56 1.24
N VAL A 87 15.11 -5.45 1.27
CA VAL A 87 14.23 -5.52 0.11
C VAL A 87 13.25 -4.34 0.07
N PHE A 88 12.68 -4.09 -1.09
CA PHE A 88 11.59 -3.12 -1.27
C PHE A 88 10.79 -3.44 -2.53
N THR A 89 9.53 -3.04 -2.53
CA THR A 89 8.63 -3.11 -3.69
C THR A 89 8.41 -1.69 -4.21
N PRO A 90 8.91 -1.32 -5.40
CA PRO A 90 8.97 0.08 -5.88
C PRO A 90 7.63 0.83 -5.80
N ASP A 91 6.53 0.20 -6.23
CA ASP A 91 5.19 0.82 -6.22
C ASP A 91 4.64 1.07 -4.81
N PHE A 92 5.25 0.48 -3.78
CA PHE A 92 4.88 0.64 -2.36
C PHE A 92 5.93 1.42 -1.57
N THR A 93 6.97 1.90 -2.24
CA THR A 93 8.08 2.62 -1.63
C THR A 93 7.78 4.12 -1.63
N PRO A 94 7.98 4.83 -0.50
CA PRO A 94 7.68 6.26 -0.41
C PRO A 94 8.63 7.12 -1.26
N PRO A 95 8.23 8.38 -1.58
CA PRO A 95 8.97 9.27 -2.48
C PRO A 95 10.45 9.43 -2.16
N GLU A 96 10.78 9.56 -0.89
CA GLU A 96 12.14 9.79 -0.38
C GLU A 96 13.08 8.58 -0.55
N LEU A 97 12.52 7.40 -0.85
CA LEU A 97 13.27 6.16 -1.07
C LEU A 97 13.22 5.70 -2.53
N GLN A 98 12.59 6.46 -3.43
CA GLN A 98 12.47 6.08 -4.84
C GLN A 98 13.78 6.26 -5.61
N GLY A 99 14.13 5.25 -6.43
CA GLY A 99 15.19 5.35 -7.43
C GLY A 99 16.62 5.24 -6.89
N ASP A 100 16.80 4.85 -5.64
CA ASP A 100 18.12 4.68 -5.05
C ASP A 100 18.33 3.21 -4.61
N GLU A 101 19.30 2.51 -5.21
CA GLU A 101 19.72 1.19 -4.74
C GLU A 101 20.22 1.27 -3.28
N ALA A 102 20.74 2.42 -2.87
CA ALA A 102 21.11 2.69 -1.47
C ALA A 102 19.90 2.74 -0.54
N SER A 103 18.66 2.73 -1.03
CA SER A 103 17.45 2.70 -0.20
C SER A 103 17.40 1.49 0.74
N THR A 104 18.07 0.39 0.38
CA THR A 104 18.21 -0.80 1.24
C THR A 104 19.22 -0.60 2.39
N LEU A 105 20.05 0.45 2.32
CA LEU A 105 21.01 0.84 3.36
C LEU A 105 20.49 1.92 4.30
N ILE A 106 19.31 2.47 4.01
CA ILE A 106 18.68 3.51 4.82
C ILE A 106 17.86 2.85 5.94
N ASP A 107 18.00 3.39 7.15
CA ASP A 107 17.15 2.99 8.25
C ASP A 107 15.69 3.36 7.96
N ARG A 108 14.85 2.34 7.87
CA ARG A 108 13.41 2.55 7.67
C ARG A 108 12.78 3.13 8.91
N THR A 109 11.65 3.78 8.73
CA THR A 109 10.84 4.37 9.80
C THR A 109 9.38 3.90 9.71
N HIS A 110 8.62 4.09 10.76
CA HIS A 110 7.18 3.82 10.74
C HIS A 110 6.45 4.59 9.64
N GLN A 111 6.93 5.80 9.29
CA GLN A 111 6.34 6.62 8.22
C GLN A 111 6.45 5.95 6.85
N HIS A 112 7.55 5.23 6.59
CA HIS A 112 7.72 4.46 5.35
C HIS A 112 6.67 3.34 5.25
N ASP A 113 6.42 2.61 6.35
CA ASP A 113 5.37 1.60 6.40
C ASP A 113 3.97 2.23 6.26
N LEU A 114 3.74 3.42 6.83
CA LEU A 114 2.46 4.12 6.70
C LEU A 114 2.17 4.57 5.26
N PHE A 115 3.20 4.94 4.48
CA PHE A 115 3.02 5.17 3.05
C PHE A 115 2.55 3.90 2.34
N SER A 116 3.25 2.78 2.55
CA SER A 116 2.89 1.48 1.97
C SER A 116 1.49 1.02 2.39
N LEU A 117 1.15 1.24 3.67
CA LEU A 117 -0.20 0.99 4.19
C LEU A 117 -1.24 1.85 3.46
N GLY A 118 -0.95 3.14 3.24
CA GLY A 118 -1.83 4.05 2.49
C GLY A 118 -2.09 3.55 1.07
N VAL A 119 -1.06 3.08 0.36
CA VAL A 119 -1.18 2.48 -0.97
C VAL A 119 -2.09 1.24 -0.94
N LEU A 120 -1.86 0.31 0.00
CA LEU A 120 -2.70 -0.90 0.14
C LEU A 120 -4.14 -0.57 0.50
N MET A 121 -4.36 0.40 1.40
CA MET A 121 -5.71 0.85 1.79
C MET A 121 -6.44 1.46 0.59
N PHE A 122 -5.76 2.29 -0.20
CA PHE A 122 -6.34 2.85 -1.40
C PHE A 122 -6.72 1.76 -2.40
N GLN A 123 -5.80 0.82 -2.69
CA GLN A 123 -6.10 -0.31 -3.58
C GLN A 123 -7.27 -1.16 -3.08
N LEU A 124 -7.32 -1.42 -1.77
CA LEU A 124 -8.38 -2.20 -1.14
C LEU A 124 -9.76 -1.56 -1.33
N LEU A 125 -9.87 -0.24 -1.17
CA LEU A 125 -11.13 0.50 -1.22
C LEU A 125 -11.49 0.99 -2.62
N MET A 126 -10.50 1.09 -3.52
CA MET A 126 -10.65 1.60 -4.89
C MET A 126 -10.49 0.51 -5.95
N ALA A 127 -10.95 -0.71 -5.64
CA ALA A 127 -11.03 -1.86 -6.55
C ALA A 127 -9.69 -2.22 -7.22
N GLY A 128 -8.57 -2.05 -6.50
CA GLY A 128 -7.23 -2.39 -6.95
C GLY A 128 -6.50 -1.26 -7.69
N GLY A 129 -7.14 -0.09 -7.87
CA GLY A 129 -6.47 1.06 -8.46
C GLY A 129 -5.31 1.53 -7.58
N HIS A 130 -4.14 1.78 -8.19
CA HIS A 130 -3.03 2.37 -7.45
C HIS A 130 -3.25 3.88 -7.26
N PRO A 131 -2.93 4.48 -6.09
CA PRO A 131 -3.19 5.91 -5.85
C PRO A 131 -2.53 6.85 -6.86
N PHE A 132 -1.38 6.48 -7.41
CA PHE A 132 -0.67 7.25 -8.44
C PHE A 132 -1.00 6.82 -9.88
N ALA A 133 -1.94 5.88 -10.09
CA ALA A 133 -2.40 5.51 -11.43
C ALA A 133 -3.43 6.55 -11.92
N GLY A 134 -3.20 7.08 -13.12
CA GLY A 134 -4.09 8.08 -13.72
C GLY A 134 -3.89 8.22 -15.23
N ALA A 135 -4.83 8.90 -15.88
CA ALA A 135 -4.73 9.27 -17.27
C ALA A 135 -3.83 10.51 -17.42
N PHE A 136 -2.77 10.37 -18.21
CA PHE A 136 -1.87 11.47 -18.54
C PHE A 136 -2.59 12.50 -19.42
N GLN A 137 -2.36 13.79 -19.14
CA GLN A 137 -3.11 14.90 -19.75
C GLN A 137 -2.28 15.72 -20.74
N GLU A 138 -1.01 15.39 -20.92
CA GLU A 138 -0.06 16.12 -21.77
C GLU A 138 0.38 15.28 -22.96
N GLU A 139 1.18 15.85 -23.87
CA GLU A 139 1.77 15.13 -25.01
C GLU A 139 2.94 14.26 -24.57
N GLY A 140 3.11 13.09 -25.18
CA GLY A 140 4.17 12.14 -24.89
C GLY A 140 3.74 10.92 -24.10
N ASP A 141 4.72 10.18 -23.60
CA ASP A 141 4.49 8.97 -22.83
C ASP A 141 4.38 9.26 -21.33
N PRO A 142 3.45 8.62 -20.61
CA PRO A 142 3.31 8.79 -19.18
C PRO A 142 4.53 8.23 -18.44
N ALA A 143 4.99 8.94 -17.42
CA ALA A 143 6.07 8.45 -16.56
C ALA A 143 5.67 7.15 -15.80
N PRO A 144 6.63 6.31 -15.43
CA PRO A 144 6.40 5.16 -14.55
C PRO A 144 5.75 5.55 -13.22
N ILE A 145 5.08 4.61 -12.56
CA ILE A 145 4.44 4.85 -11.26
C ILE A 145 5.45 5.33 -10.22
N THR A 146 6.64 4.78 -10.22
CA THR A 146 7.74 5.14 -9.32
C THR A 146 8.12 6.62 -9.44
N ASP A 147 8.22 7.14 -10.66
CA ASP A 147 8.53 8.54 -10.91
C ASP A 147 7.37 9.44 -10.47
N ARG A 148 6.12 8.99 -10.70
CA ARG A 148 4.93 9.72 -10.22
C ARG A 148 4.86 9.77 -8.70
N ILE A 149 5.27 8.70 -8.02
CA ILE A 149 5.39 8.67 -6.56
C ILE A 149 6.43 9.70 -6.13
N LYS A 150 7.63 9.65 -6.73
CA LYS A 150 8.75 10.55 -6.41
C LYS A 150 8.39 12.02 -6.57
N GLU A 151 7.66 12.37 -7.64
CA GLU A 151 7.23 13.74 -7.95
C GLU A 151 5.93 14.14 -7.23
N GLY A 152 5.30 13.23 -6.51
CA GLY A 152 4.03 13.47 -5.84
C GLY A 152 2.86 13.71 -6.80
N HIS A 153 2.88 13.11 -7.98
CA HIS A 153 1.85 13.25 -9.01
C HIS A 153 0.61 12.40 -8.69
N TYR A 154 -0.08 12.76 -7.62
CA TYR A 154 -1.32 12.11 -7.19
C TYR A 154 -2.51 12.61 -8.03
N PRO A 155 -3.14 11.76 -8.87
CA PRO A 155 -4.17 12.17 -9.84
C PRO A 155 -5.43 12.79 -9.22
N TYR A 156 -5.71 12.49 -7.96
CA TYR A 156 -6.88 13.02 -7.24
C TYR A 156 -6.57 14.32 -6.49
N ALA A 157 -5.33 14.82 -6.57
CA ALA A 157 -4.97 16.10 -5.98
C ALA A 157 -5.70 17.26 -6.66
N THR A 158 -6.02 18.30 -5.88
CA THR A 158 -6.56 19.54 -6.40
C THR A 158 -5.49 20.50 -6.96
N ARG A 159 -4.23 20.12 -6.87
CA ARG A 159 -3.08 20.87 -7.41
C ARG A 159 -3.15 20.94 -8.94
N ARG A 160 -2.80 22.10 -9.49
CA ARG A 160 -2.85 22.35 -10.95
C ARG A 160 -1.62 21.82 -11.70
N ASP A 161 -0.53 21.55 -10.99
CA ASP A 161 0.75 21.11 -11.51
C ASP A 161 0.89 19.57 -11.61
N VAL A 162 -0.20 18.82 -11.35
CA VAL A 162 -0.24 17.38 -11.54
C VAL A 162 -0.74 17.05 -12.95
N PRO A 163 0.11 16.46 -13.82
CA PRO A 163 -0.26 16.19 -15.21
C PRO A 163 -1.10 14.91 -15.38
N TYR A 164 -1.67 14.41 -14.30
CA TYR A 164 -2.52 13.21 -14.28
C TYR A 164 -3.87 13.52 -13.69
N LYS A 165 -4.91 12.85 -14.23
CA LYS A 165 -6.27 12.83 -13.67
C LYS A 165 -6.71 11.40 -13.42
N PRO A 166 -7.67 11.15 -12.51
CA PRO A 166 -8.27 9.83 -12.37
C PRO A 166 -8.70 9.28 -13.73
N ALA A 167 -8.37 8.03 -14.02
CA ALA A 167 -8.80 7.38 -15.25
C ALA A 167 -10.33 7.31 -15.31
N ALA A 168 -10.93 7.33 -16.51
CA ALA A 168 -12.38 7.28 -16.69
C ALA A 168 -13.05 6.05 -16.05
N VAL A 169 -12.30 4.96 -15.90
CA VAL A 169 -12.74 3.72 -15.27
C VAL A 169 -12.44 3.66 -13.77
N ALA A 170 -11.74 4.65 -13.22
CA ALA A 170 -11.42 4.70 -11.80
C ALA A 170 -12.68 5.00 -10.98
N LEU A 171 -12.77 4.38 -9.81
CA LEU A 171 -13.83 4.71 -8.87
C LEU A 171 -13.66 6.16 -8.38
N PRO A 172 -14.76 6.93 -8.28
CA PRO A 172 -14.67 8.29 -7.76
C PRO A 172 -14.39 8.27 -6.24
N LEU A 173 -13.57 9.22 -5.75
CA LEU A 173 -13.22 9.29 -4.32
C LEU A 173 -14.43 9.36 -3.38
N ASN A 174 -15.57 9.90 -3.86
CA ASN A 174 -16.77 10.00 -3.04
C ASN A 174 -17.42 8.65 -2.70
N ILE A 175 -16.95 7.53 -3.26
CA ILE A 175 -17.35 6.18 -2.82
C ILE A 175 -16.80 5.86 -1.43
N MET A 176 -15.67 6.46 -1.06
CA MET A 176 -15.12 6.33 0.30
C MET A 176 -15.85 7.28 1.26
N ALA A 177 -16.00 6.84 2.51
CA ALA A 177 -16.51 7.71 3.57
C ALA A 177 -15.62 8.97 3.71
N PRO A 178 -16.18 10.15 4.06
CA PRO A 178 -15.41 11.40 4.17
C PRO A 178 -14.13 11.28 4.99
N VAL A 179 -14.19 10.59 6.13
CA VAL A 179 -13.04 10.35 7.03
C VAL A 179 -11.89 9.55 6.40
N LEU A 180 -12.11 8.90 5.27
CA LEU A 180 -11.09 8.12 4.56
C LEU A 180 -10.54 8.85 3.32
N ARG A 181 -11.02 10.07 3.04
CA ARG A 181 -10.63 10.87 1.87
C ARG A 181 -9.59 11.95 2.19
N ASP A 182 -9.53 12.36 3.44
CA ASP A 182 -8.64 13.37 4.01
C ASP A 182 -7.38 12.74 4.60
#